data_8678f592a1ec310087feb6d6bcb506f3
#
_entry.id   8678f592a1ec310087feb6d6bcb506f3
#
_cell.length_a   1.000
_cell.length_b   1.000
_cell.length_c   1.000
_cell.angle_alpha   90.00
_cell.angle_beta   90.00
_cell.angle_gamma   90.00
#
_symmetry.space_group_name_H-M   'P 1'
#
loop_
_entity.id
_entity.type
_entity.pdbx_description
1 polymer ?
#
loop_
_entity_poly.entity_id
_entity_poly.type
_entity_poly.pdbx_seq_one_letter_code
_entity_poly.pdbx_strand_id
1 'polypeptide(L)'
;MLSIIIPTLNEEDYLPRLLASIAMQKFSDYEIIIADAGSTDATLEIAKKYTSIVTKGGLPGRARNNGAKVAKGELFFFLDADTVLSEDFLQKSLDEFASRKLSMASFCLHPYPEKKLSYFLMNTFYNKTVLLLENIWPYYAMGGLIKRDVFEKLKGFDETITLAEDMDLARRSRKFGAFGIIRSVELYFSDRRFVKEGWVFLGVKYFLCGLHDIFLGPIRSNIFNYKFNHYKNKK
;
A
#
# COMPACT_ATOMS: atom_id res chain seq x y z
N MET A 1 -3.65 6.46 18.42
CA MET A 1 -3.85 7.23 17.16
C MET A 1 -3.18 6.51 16.00
N LEU A 2 -3.85 6.46 14.85
CA LEU A 2 -3.38 5.90 13.59
C LEU A 2 -2.93 7.02 12.64
N SER A 3 -1.75 6.92 11.99
CA SER A 3 -1.36 7.82 10.90
C SER A 3 -1.53 7.12 9.57
N ILE A 4 -2.45 7.61 8.73
CA ILE A 4 -2.71 7.12 7.38
C ILE A 4 -1.85 7.93 6.42
N ILE A 5 -0.88 7.28 5.78
CA ILE A 5 0.13 7.89 4.92
C ILE A 5 -0.11 7.48 3.48
N ILE A 6 -0.37 8.45 2.61
CA ILE A 6 -0.79 8.24 1.23
C ILE A 6 0.20 8.93 0.29
N PRO A 7 1.07 8.18 -0.41
CA PRO A 7 1.87 8.73 -1.49
C PRO A 7 0.98 9.08 -2.67
N THR A 8 1.17 10.26 -3.27
CA THR A 8 0.38 10.72 -4.41
C THR A 8 1.26 11.25 -5.54
N LEU A 9 0.83 11.01 -6.78
CA LEU A 9 1.34 11.68 -7.98
C LEU A 9 0.28 11.65 -9.10
N ASN A 10 -0.44 12.76 -9.28
CA ASN A 10 -1.51 12.88 -10.29
C ASN A 10 -2.62 11.83 -10.13
N GLU A 11 -3.27 11.83 -8.99
CA GLU A 11 -4.31 10.88 -8.59
C GLU A 11 -5.69 11.52 -8.44
N GLU A 12 -5.98 12.61 -9.20
CA GLU A 12 -7.28 13.33 -9.14
C GLU A 12 -8.49 12.45 -9.36
N ASP A 13 -8.36 11.37 -10.16
CA ASP A 13 -9.44 10.44 -10.50
C ASP A 13 -9.70 9.40 -9.39
N TYR A 14 -8.71 9.10 -8.53
CA TYR A 14 -8.75 7.98 -7.58
C TYR A 14 -8.75 8.42 -6.12
N LEU A 15 -7.92 9.39 -5.78
CA LEU A 15 -7.79 9.92 -4.42
C LEU A 15 -9.13 10.34 -3.77
N PRO A 16 -10.11 10.94 -4.48
CA PRO A 16 -11.38 11.29 -3.87
C PRO A 16 -12.12 10.11 -3.27
N ARG A 17 -12.05 8.93 -3.92
CA ARG A 17 -12.74 7.71 -3.46
C ARG A 17 -12.09 7.16 -2.20
N LEU A 18 -10.75 7.13 -2.16
CA LEU A 18 -10.02 6.72 -0.97
C LEU A 18 -10.35 7.64 0.22
N LEU A 19 -10.20 8.96 0.04
CA LEU A 19 -10.43 9.92 1.12
C LEU A 19 -11.87 9.90 1.62
N ALA A 20 -12.84 9.78 0.73
CA ALA A 20 -14.25 9.60 1.11
C ALA A 20 -14.46 8.30 1.90
N SER A 21 -13.86 7.18 1.47
CA SER A 21 -13.97 5.90 2.18
C SER A 21 -13.31 5.93 3.56
N ILE A 22 -12.24 6.70 3.75
CA ILE A 22 -11.62 6.93 5.06
C ILE A 22 -12.55 7.79 5.93
N ALA A 23 -13.11 8.87 5.39
CA ALA A 23 -14.01 9.76 6.14
C ALA A 23 -15.32 9.08 6.59
N MET A 24 -15.74 8.02 5.90
CA MET A 24 -16.93 7.22 6.26
C MET A 24 -16.66 6.17 7.36
N GLN A 25 -15.40 5.99 7.79
CA GLN A 25 -15.08 5.05 8.85
C GLN A 25 -15.62 5.53 10.20
N LYS A 26 -16.14 4.60 11.00
CA LYS A 26 -16.58 4.89 12.38
C LYS A 26 -15.39 5.15 13.32
N PHE A 27 -14.25 4.53 13.05
CA PHE A 27 -13.00 4.78 13.78
C PHE A 27 -12.49 6.18 13.43
N SER A 28 -12.29 7.04 14.42
CA SER A 28 -11.98 8.48 14.25
C SER A 28 -10.63 8.92 14.83
N ASP A 29 -9.92 8.04 15.56
CA ASP A 29 -8.61 8.39 16.15
C ASP A 29 -7.47 8.23 15.12
N TYR A 30 -7.54 9.01 14.04
CA TYR A 30 -6.55 9.00 12.97
C TYR A 30 -6.20 10.39 12.46
N GLU A 31 -5.06 10.49 11.80
CA GLU A 31 -4.67 11.60 10.94
C GLU A 31 -4.40 11.11 9.52
N ILE A 32 -4.59 11.98 8.53
CA ILE A 32 -4.27 11.71 7.11
C ILE A 32 -3.07 12.55 6.72
N ILE A 33 -2.07 11.93 6.10
CA ILE A 33 -0.85 12.58 5.63
C ILE A 33 -0.70 12.28 4.14
N ILE A 34 -0.67 13.32 3.32
CA ILE A 34 -0.42 13.22 1.88
C ILE A 34 1.04 13.49 1.59
N ALA A 35 1.71 12.53 0.97
CA ALA A 35 3.10 12.68 0.52
C ALA A 35 3.14 12.85 -1.01
N ASP A 36 3.04 14.12 -1.45
CA ASP A 36 2.86 14.44 -2.87
C ASP A 36 4.17 14.59 -3.63
N ALA A 37 4.31 13.86 -4.73
CA ALA A 37 5.50 13.84 -5.57
C ALA A 37 5.53 14.94 -6.66
N GLY A 38 4.76 16.00 -6.49
CA GLY A 38 4.67 17.12 -7.41
C GLY A 38 3.53 16.96 -8.42
N SER A 39 2.34 16.66 -7.94
CA SER A 39 1.14 16.57 -8.78
C SER A 39 0.85 17.90 -9.49
N THR A 40 0.44 17.80 -10.75
CA THR A 40 0.09 18.94 -11.62
C THR A 40 -1.39 19.01 -11.97
N ASP A 41 -2.18 18.09 -11.41
CA ASP A 41 -3.64 18.01 -11.54
C ASP A 41 -4.33 18.47 -10.24
N ALA A 42 -5.62 18.19 -10.08
CA ALA A 42 -6.39 18.59 -8.89
C ALA A 42 -6.08 17.76 -7.62
N THR A 43 -5.08 16.85 -7.64
CA THR A 43 -4.76 15.98 -6.49
C THR A 43 -4.60 16.74 -5.18
N LEU A 44 -3.82 17.82 -5.18
CA LEU A 44 -3.57 18.61 -3.96
C LEU A 44 -4.79 19.41 -3.50
N GLU A 45 -5.63 19.92 -4.41
CA GLU A 45 -6.89 20.60 -4.08
C GLU A 45 -7.86 19.64 -3.39
N ILE A 46 -7.93 18.41 -3.91
CA ILE A 46 -8.75 17.34 -3.34
C ILE A 46 -8.24 16.98 -1.95
N ALA A 47 -6.94 16.73 -1.80
CA ALA A 47 -6.32 16.37 -0.53
C ALA A 47 -6.61 17.40 0.59
N LYS A 48 -6.48 18.68 0.29
CA LYS A 48 -6.71 19.79 1.26
C LYS A 48 -8.10 19.85 1.86
N LYS A 49 -9.10 19.21 1.24
CA LYS A 49 -10.46 19.10 1.80
C LYS A 49 -10.55 18.12 2.97
N TYR A 50 -9.57 17.23 3.13
CA TYR A 50 -9.56 16.16 4.13
C TYR A 50 -8.42 16.29 5.14
N THR A 51 -7.32 16.93 4.77
CA THR A 51 -6.17 17.12 5.64
C THR A 51 -5.39 18.39 5.31
N SER A 52 -4.76 18.97 6.34
CA SER A 52 -3.76 20.04 6.20
C SER A 52 -2.31 19.49 6.17
N ILE A 53 -2.12 18.20 6.40
CA ILE A 53 -0.78 17.59 6.50
C ILE A 53 -0.37 17.10 5.12
N VAL A 54 0.37 17.94 4.42
CA VAL A 54 0.95 17.62 3.10
C VAL A 54 2.46 17.73 3.20
N THR A 55 3.17 16.70 2.75
CA THR A 55 4.63 16.66 2.73
C THR A 55 5.17 16.33 1.34
N LYS A 56 6.46 16.57 1.12
CA LYS A 56 7.12 16.26 -0.14
C LYS A 56 7.16 14.76 -0.37
N GLY A 57 6.66 14.32 -1.52
CA GLY A 57 6.73 12.95 -1.99
C GLY A 57 8.07 12.59 -2.67
N GLY A 58 7.98 11.73 -3.66
CA GLY A 58 9.10 11.19 -4.44
C GLY A 58 8.75 9.80 -4.97
N LEU A 59 9.75 8.93 -5.17
CA LEU A 59 9.47 7.50 -5.36
C LEU A 59 8.70 6.95 -4.14
N PRO A 60 7.90 5.88 -4.31
CA PRO A 60 6.97 5.43 -3.27
C PRO A 60 7.61 5.24 -1.88
N GLY A 61 8.75 4.58 -1.77
CA GLY A 61 9.45 4.41 -0.50
C GLY A 61 9.85 5.73 0.16
N ARG A 62 10.38 6.68 -0.62
CA ARG A 62 10.72 8.03 -0.13
C ARG A 62 9.49 8.81 0.29
N ALA A 63 8.41 8.76 -0.49
CA ALA A 63 7.17 9.44 -0.15
C ALA A 63 6.61 8.92 1.18
N ARG A 64 6.55 7.61 1.36
CA ARG A 64 6.11 6.98 2.62
C ARG A 64 7.03 7.34 3.80
N ASN A 65 8.35 7.36 3.61
CA ASN A 65 9.29 7.82 4.65
C ASN A 65 9.06 9.28 5.04
N ASN A 66 8.86 10.16 4.07
CA ASN A 66 8.60 11.57 4.35
C ASN A 66 7.26 11.78 5.07
N GLY A 67 6.23 11.01 4.74
CA GLY A 67 4.97 11.00 5.48
C GLY A 67 5.16 10.52 6.92
N ALA A 68 5.92 9.44 7.12
CA ALA A 68 6.20 8.89 8.45
C ALA A 68 6.96 9.88 9.36
N LYS A 69 7.83 10.74 8.82
CA LYS A 69 8.58 11.76 9.60
C LYS A 69 7.69 12.79 10.26
N VAL A 70 6.53 13.11 9.68
CA VAL A 70 5.59 14.11 10.20
C VAL A 70 4.41 13.47 10.93
N ALA A 71 4.30 12.16 10.87
CA ALA A 71 3.25 11.37 11.50
C ALA A 71 3.36 11.40 13.03
N LYS A 72 2.20 11.44 13.73
CA LYS A 72 2.11 11.48 15.18
C LYS A 72 1.60 10.18 15.80
N GLY A 73 0.98 9.29 15.00
CA GLY A 73 0.40 8.03 15.46
C GLY A 73 1.45 7.00 15.87
N GLU A 74 1.04 6.08 16.73
CA GLU A 74 1.84 4.93 17.18
C GLU A 74 1.76 3.76 16.20
N LEU A 75 0.85 3.84 15.26
CA LEU A 75 0.65 2.88 14.19
C LEU A 75 0.59 3.64 12.86
N PHE A 76 1.34 3.19 11.86
CA PHE A 76 1.32 3.73 10.50
C PHE A 76 0.52 2.82 9.60
N PHE A 77 -0.35 3.43 8.81
CA PHE A 77 -1.08 2.76 7.75
C PHE A 77 -0.69 3.40 6.41
N PHE A 78 0.17 2.73 5.68
CA PHE A 78 0.51 3.13 4.31
C PHE A 78 -0.57 2.63 3.36
N LEU A 79 -1.12 3.52 2.54
CA LEU A 79 -2.15 3.19 1.54
C LEU A 79 -1.79 3.81 0.19
N ASP A 80 -1.96 3.07 -0.88
CA ASP A 80 -1.86 3.63 -2.21
C ASP A 80 -3.12 4.45 -2.56
N ALA A 81 -2.95 5.54 -3.31
CA ALA A 81 -4.00 6.52 -3.59
C ALA A 81 -5.19 5.96 -4.40
N ASP A 82 -5.01 4.83 -5.06
CA ASP A 82 -6.03 4.15 -5.87
C ASP A 82 -6.71 2.97 -5.16
N THR A 83 -6.65 2.98 -3.82
CA THR A 83 -7.37 2.03 -2.96
C THR A 83 -8.68 2.59 -2.45
N VAL A 84 -9.54 1.71 -1.90
CA VAL A 84 -10.82 2.08 -1.26
C VAL A 84 -11.03 1.16 -0.06
N LEU A 85 -11.46 1.72 1.06
CA LEU A 85 -11.75 0.97 2.28
C LEU A 85 -13.23 0.55 2.32
N SER A 86 -13.49 -0.70 2.72
CA SER A 86 -14.85 -1.17 3.02
C SER A 86 -15.37 -0.56 4.32
N GLU A 87 -16.66 -0.76 4.60
CA GLU A 87 -17.26 -0.37 5.88
C GLU A 87 -16.56 -1.05 7.05
N ASP A 88 -16.34 -0.31 8.14
CA ASP A 88 -15.66 -0.75 9.36
C ASP A 88 -14.23 -1.30 9.14
N PHE A 89 -13.60 -0.99 8.00
CA PHE A 89 -12.28 -1.50 7.63
C PHE A 89 -11.22 -1.19 8.70
N LEU A 90 -11.15 0.09 9.14
CA LEU A 90 -10.13 0.50 10.11
C LEU A 90 -10.31 -0.23 11.44
N GLN A 91 -11.53 -0.25 12.01
CA GLN A 91 -11.77 -0.89 13.29
C GLN A 91 -11.44 -2.39 13.24
N LYS A 92 -12.00 -3.12 12.27
CA LYS A 92 -11.76 -4.56 12.12
C LYS A 92 -10.29 -4.90 11.91
N SER A 93 -9.59 -4.09 11.10
CA SER A 93 -8.15 -4.29 10.87
C SER A 93 -7.34 -4.11 12.14
N LEU A 94 -7.63 -3.07 12.94
CA LEU A 94 -6.93 -2.77 14.18
C LEU A 94 -7.22 -3.83 15.25
N ASP A 95 -8.45 -4.29 15.36
CA ASP A 95 -8.84 -5.35 16.30
C ASP A 95 -8.11 -6.66 15.98
N GLU A 96 -8.08 -7.07 14.70
CA GLU A 96 -7.34 -8.28 14.29
C GLU A 96 -5.83 -8.10 14.47
N PHE A 97 -5.27 -6.92 14.11
CA PHE A 97 -3.86 -6.61 14.30
C PHE A 97 -3.44 -6.74 15.76
N ALA A 98 -4.26 -6.19 16.68
CA ALA A 98 -4.01 -6.24 18.11
C ALA A 98 -4.19 -7.66 18.69
N SER A 99 -5.27 -8.37 18.35
CA SER A 99 -5.57 -9.71 18.85
C SER A 99 -4.51 -10.73 18.47
N ARG A 100 -3.96 -10.63 17.24
CA ARG A 100 -2.87 -11.47 16.74
C ARG A 100 -1.48 -10.97 17.17
N LYS A 101 -1.39 -9.86 17.92
CA LYS A 101 -0.13 -9.25 18.39
C LYS A 101 0.85 -8.98 17.26
N LEU A 102 0.35 -8.53 16.11
CA LEU A 102 1.18 -8.28 14.94
C LEU A 102 2.05 -7.04 15.14
N SER A 103 3.20 -7.02 14.48
CA SER A 103 4.10 -5.86 14.38
C SER A 103 3.95 -5.15 13.04
N MET A 104 3.62 -5.92 12.01
CA MET A 104 3.28 -5.46 10.67
C MET A 104 2.23 -6.36 10.08
N ALA A 105 1.35 -5.79 9.25
CA ALA A 105 0.35 -6.54 8.51
C ALA A 105 0.13 -5.98 7.12
N SER A 106 -0.32 -6.85 6.20
CA SER A 106 -0.88 -6.49 4.91
C SER A 106 -2.29 -7.06 4.76
N PHE A 107 -2.87 -7.00 3.57
CA PHE A 107 -4.27 -7.32 3.34
C PHE A 107 -4.46 -8.26 2.15
N CYS A 108 -5.57 -8.99 2.14
CA CYS A 108 -6.11 -9.55 0.91
C CYS A 108 -6.62 -8.40 0.02
N LEU A 109 -6.45 -8.54 -1.29
CA LEU A 109 -6.77 -7.52 -2.28
C LEU A 109 -8.04 -7.87 -3.04
N HIS A 110 -8.89 -6.86 -3.28
CA HIS A 110 -10.12 -6.97 -4.05
C HIS A 110 -10.10 -5.97 -5.21
N PRO A 111 -10.13 -6.42 -6.48
CA PRO A 111 -10.14 -5.50 -7.62
C PRO A 111 -11.42 -4.66 -7.67
N TYR A 112 -11.27 -3.36 -7.97
CA TYR A 112 -12.39 -2.44 -8.15
C TYR A 112 -12.25 -1.65 -9.47
N PRO A 113 -13.30 -1.55 -10.32
CA PRO A 113 -14.62 -2.17 -10.15
C PRO A 113 -14.56 -3.70 -10.23
N GLU A 114 -15.46 -4.36 -9.49
CA GLU A 114 -15.47 -5.82 -9.43
C GLU A 114 -15.85 -6.42 -10.79
N LYS A 115 -14.94 -7.26 -11.31
CA LYS A 115 -15.19 -8.12 -12.47
C LYS A 115 -14.88 -9.56 -12.05
N LYS A 116 -15.78 -10.49 -12.33
CA LYS A 116 -15.64 -11.91 -11.92
C LYS A 116 -14.27 -12.49 -12.26
N LEU A 117 -13.74 -12.23 -13.46
CA LEU A 117 -12.45 -12.71 -13.89
C LEU A 117 -11.31 -12.07 -13.09
N SER A 118 -11.32 -10.74 -12.91
CA SER A 118 -10.31 -10.01 -12.14
C SER A 118 -10.26 -10.49 -10.70
N TYR A 119 -11.43 -10.65 -10.06
CA TYR A 119 -11.53 -11.20 -8.72
C TYR A 119 -11.01 -12.65 -8.64
N PHE A 120 -11.43 -13.51 -9.57
CA PHE A 120 -10.95 -14.90 -9.62
C PHE A 120 -9.43 -14.98 -9.73
N LEU A 121 -8.84 -14.20 -10.62
CA LEU A 121 -7.38 -14.18 -10.81
C LEU A 121 -6.66 -13.64 -9.55
N MET A 122 -7.14 -12.54 -8.98
CA MET A 122 -6.57 -11.96 -7.77
C MET A 122 -6.68 -12.92 -6.59
N ASN A 123 -7.85 -13.49 -6.36
CA ASN A 123 -8.08 -14.41 -5.25
C ASN A 123 -7.25 -15.69 -5.38
N THR A 124 -7.14 -16.25 -6.61
CA THR A 124 -6.44 -17.52 -6.82
C THR A 124 -4.93 -17.38 -6.79
N PHE A 125 -4.39 -16.37 -7.48
CA PHE A 125 -2.93 -16.23 -7.66
C PHE A 125 -2.27 -15.30 -6.66
N TYR A 126 -3.00 -14.35 -6.08
CA TYR A 126 -2.47 -13.46 -5.06
C TYR A 126 -2.95 -13.84 -3.65
N ASN A 127 -4.24 -13.67 -3.35
CA ASN A 127 -4.74 -13.81 -1.98
C ASN A 127 -4.42 -15.18 -1.36
N LYS A 128 -4.71 -16.28 -2.08
CA LYS A 128 -4.39 -17.63 -1.58
C LYS A 128 -2.89 -17.83 -1.38
N THR A 129 -2.06 -17.27 -2.28
CA THR A 129 -0.60 -17.38 -2.17
C THR A 129 -0.06 -16.61 -0.97
N VAL A 130 -0.49 -15.36 -0.76
CA VAL A 130 0.00 -14.57 0.39
C VAL A 130 -0.46 -15.16 1.72
N LEU A 131 -1.68 -15.72 1.78
CA LEU A 131 -2.19 -16.41 2.97
C LEU A 131 -1.40 -17.71 3.26
N LEU A 132 -1.05 -18.47 2.22
CA LEU A 132 -0.26 -19.70 2.36
C LEU A 132 1.17 -19.41 2.81
N LEU A 133 1.76 -18.33 2.28
CA LEU A 133 3.15 -17.96 2.52
C LEU A 133 3.34 -16.99 3.70
N GLU A 134 2.28 -16.55 4.36
CA GLU A 134 2.27 -15.54 5.42
C GLU A 134 3.41 -15.71 6.44
N ASN A 135 3.61 -16.96 6.90
CA ASN A 135 4.63 -17.28 7.89
C ASN A 135 6.03 -17.56 7.32
N ILE A 136 6.14 -17.74 6.01
CA ILE A 136 7.40 -18.10 5.35
C ILE A 136 7.97 -16.88 4.62
N TRP A 137 7.13 -16.24 3.80
CA TRP A 137 7.52 -15.15 2.93
C TRP A 137 6.51 -13.99 3.05
N PRO A 138 6.79 -12.99 3.90
CA PRO A 138 5.90 -11.85 4.06
C PRO A 138 5.70 -11.11 2.74
N TYR A 139 4.47 -10.88 2.39
CA TYR A 139 4.12 -10.17 1.16
C TYR A 139 3.29 -8.94 1.49
N TYR A 140 3.72 -7.79 1.02
CA TYR A 140 3.03 -6.52 1.22
C TYR A 140 2.77 -5.87 -0.15
N ALA A 141 1.55 -5.44 -0.40
CA ALA A 141 1.21 -4.65 -1.57
C ALA A 141 0.04 -3.70 -1.27
N MET A 142 0.07 -2.51 -1.85
CA MET A 142 -1.00 -1.48 -1.86
C MET A 142 -1.43 -0.95 -0.50
N GLY A 143 -1.29 -1.72 0.57
CA GLY A 143 -1.65 -1.29 1.92
C GLY A 143 -0.98 -2.11 3.01
N GLY A 144 -0.50 -1.44 4.07
CA GLY A 144 0.12 -2.13 5.21
C GLY A 144 0.12 -1.33 6.49
N LEU A 145 -0.20 -2.03 7.56
CA LEU A 145 -0.11 -1.54 8.94
C LEU A 145 1.25 -1.92 9.53
N ILE A 146 1.90 -0.98 10.22
CA ILE A 146 3.15 -1.24 10.94
C ILE A 146 3.24 -0.39 12.20
N LYS A 147 3.70 -0.97 13.29
CA LYS A 147 3.99 -0.23 14.53
C LYS A 147 5.10 0.80 14.27
N ARG A 148 4.93 2.03 14.81
CA ARG A 148 5.92 3.10 14.70
C ARG A 148 7.29 2.65 15.16
N ASP A 149 7.40 2.05 16.35
CA ASP A 149 8.67 1.61 16.93
C ASP A 149 9.40 0.58 16.05
N VAL A 150 8.64 -0.30 15.38
CA VAL A 150 9.18 -1.27 14.42
C VAL A 150 9.67 -0.56 13.17
N PHE A 151 8.87 0.38 12.63
CA PHE A 151 9.25 1.16 11.44
C PHE A 151 10.54 1.97 11.68
N GLU A 152 10.66 2.60 12.85
CA GLU A 152 11.83 3.38 13.25
C GLU A 152 13.07 2.49 13.45
N LYS A 153 12.94 1.32 14.09
CA LYS A 153 14.04 0.32 14.21
C LYS A 153 14.53 -0.18 12.86
N LEU A 154 13.62 -0.27 11.87
CA LEU A 154 13.94 -0.63 10.49
C LEU A 154 14.60 0.51 9.70
N LYS A 155 14.59 1.74 10.23
CA LYS A 155 14.97 2.98 9.53
C LYS A 155 14.10 3.25 8.30
N GLY A 156 12.83 2.80 8.34
CA GLY A 156 11.86 2.99 7.27
C GLY A 156 12.08 2.13 6.03
N PHE A 157 11.54 2.61 4.91
CA PHE A 157 11.77 2.03 3.58
C PHE A 157 13.20 2.33 3.10
N ASP A 158 13.82 1.37 2.42
CA ASP A 158 15.09 1.59 1.72
C ASP A 158 14.83 2.38 0.43
N GLU A 159 15.19 3.66 0.42
CA GLU A 159 14.95 4.57 -0.72
C GLU A 159 15.80 4.26 -1.95
N THR A 160 16.77 3.35 -1.86
CA THR A 160 17.57 2.89 -3.00
C THR A 160 16.88 1.79 -3.80
N ILE A 161 15.84 1.17 -3.22
CA ILE A 161 15.02 0.17 -3.90
C ILE A 161 14.04 0.90 -4.82
N THR A 162 14.04 0.53 -6.10
CA THR A 162 13.20 1.18 -7.11
C THR A 162 11.89 0.44 -7.37
N LEU A 163 11.79 -0.82 -6.96
CA LEU A 163 10.60 -1.66 -7.13
C LEU A 163 10.56 -2.73 -6.03
N ALA A 164 9.37 -2.98 -5.48
CA ALA A 164 9.11 -3.92 -4.38
C ALA A 164 9.79 -3.52 -3.05
N GLU A 165 9.89 -2.22 -2.78
CA GLU A 165 10.36 -1.65 -1.52
C GLU A 165 9.47 -2.03 -0.33
N ASP A 166 8.21 -2.31 -0.60
CA ASP A 166 7.20 -2.79 0.34
C ASP A 166 7.48 -4.22 0.79
N MET A 167 7.83 -5.12 -0.13
CA MET A 167 8.23 -6.49 0.17
C MET A 167 9.49 -6.54 1.03
N ASP A 168 10.48 -5.69 0.75
CA ASP A 168 11.69 -5.56 1.55
C ASP A 168 11.36 -5.14 2.99
N LEU A 169 10.51 -4.11 3.17
CA LEU A 169 10.07 -3.67 4.48
C LEU A 169 9.38 -4.80 5.25
N ALA A 170 8.44 -5.51 4.61
CA ALA A 170 7.73 -6.63 5.22
C ALA A 170 8.68 -7.74 5.66
N ARG A 171 9.64 -8.10 4.84
CA ARG A 171 10.65 -9.12 5.17
C ARG A 171 11.53 -8.70 6.34
N ARG A 172 12.00 -7.44 6.35
CA ARG A 172 12.82 -6.90 7.44
C ARG A 172 12.05 -6.80 8.76
N SER A 173 10.73 -6.54 8.71
CA SER A 173 9.90 -6.36 9.91
C SER A 173 9.85 -7.60 10.81
N ARG A 174 9.98 -8.79 10.23
CA ARG A 174 9.98 -10.07 10.99
C ARG A 174 11.07 -10.18 12.04
N LYS A 175 12.14 -9.40 11.92
CA LYS A 175 13.20 -9.34 12.95
C LYS A 175 12.72 -8.70 14.26
N PHE A 176 11.61 -7.95 14.20
CA PHE A 176 11.10 -7.17 15.32
C PHE A 176 9.68 -7.58 15.75
N GLY A 177 9.14 -8.64 15.18
CA GLY A 177 7.85 -9.20 15.60
C GLY A 177 7.09 -9.94 14.49
N ALA A 178 5.85 -10.30 14.79
CA ALA A 178 5.02 -11.08 13.88
C ALA A 178 4.52 -10.23 12.71
N PHE A 179 4.65 -10.77 11.50
CA PHE A 179 3.95 -10.30 10.30
C PHE A 179 2.68 -11.12 10.09
N GLY A 180 1.61 -10.51 9.57
CA GLY A 180 0.39 -11.23 9.23
C GLY A 180 -0.40 -10.59 8.10
N ILE A 181 -1.27 -11.38 7.47
CA ILE A 181 -2.30 -10.89 6.54
C ILE A 181 -3.60 -10.73 7.32
N ILE A 182 -4.16 -9.53 7.34
CA ILE A 182 -5.48 -9.26 7.91
C ILE A 182 -6.53 -9.97 7.07
N ARG A 183 -7.41 -10.71 7.72
CA ARG A 183 -8.42 -11.59 7.09
C ARG A 183 -9.85 -11.11 7.30
N SER A 184 -10.05 -10.23 8.28
CA SER A 184 -11.36 -9.68 8.63
C SER A 184 -11.91 -8.70 7.61
N VAL A 185 -11.05 -8.18 6.73
CA VAL A 185 -11.38 -7.22 5.67
C VAL A 185 -10.56 -7.47 4.41
N GLU A 186 -11.03 -6.96 3.28
CA GLU A 186 -10.30 -6.91 2.02
C GLU A 186 -10.05 -5.46 1.61
N LEU A 187 -8.85 -5.16 1.10
CA LEU A 187 -8.52 -3.85 0.58
C LEU A 187 -8.90 -3.76 -0.90
N TYR A 188 -9.85 -2.89 -1.21
CA TYR A 188 -10.22 -2.64 -2.61
C TYR A 188 -9.16 -1.78 -3.29
N PHE A 189 -8.82 -2.13 -4.55
CA PHE A 189 -7.84 -1.40 -5.34
C PHE A 189 -8.28 -1.27 -6.81
N SER A 190 -7.81 -0.22 -7.48
CA SER A 190 -8.08 -0.02 -8.92
C SER A 190 -7.30 -1.04 -9.76
N ASP A 191 -8.01 -1.83 -10.57
CA ASP A 191 -7.41 -2.77 -11.52
C ASP A 191 -6.90 -2.09 -12.81
N ARG A 192 -6.85 -0.75 -12.86
CA ARG A 192 -6.47 0.07 -14.03
C ARG A 192 -5.20 -0.38 -14.72
N ARG A 193 -4.18 -0.74 -13.94
CA ARG A 193 -2.90 -1.22 -14.44
C ARG A 193 -3.03 -2.59 -15.08
N PHE A 194 -3.72 -3.50 -14.42
CA PHE A 194 -3.97 -4.85 -14.93
C PHE A 194 -4.79 -4.84 -16.22
N VAL A 195 -5.79 -3.94 -16.30
CA VAL A 195 -6.59 -3.77 -17.52
C VAL A 195 -5.74 -3.20 -18.66
N LYS A 196 -4.85 -2.25 -18.38
CA LYS A 196 -4.05 -1.56 -19.39
C LYS A 196 -2.86 -2.40 -19.89
N GLU A 197 -2.12 -3.02 -18.97
CA GLU A 197 -0.92 -3.80 -19.30
C GLU A 197 -1.22 -5.29 -19.52
N GLY A 198 -2.39 -5.76 -19.09
CA GLY A 198 -2.80 -7.18 -19.19
C GLY A 198 -2.46 -7.97 -17.92
N TRP A 199 -3.43 -8.75 -17.43
CA TRP A 199 -3.31 -9.55 -16.21
C TRP A 199 -2.16 -10.56 -16.26
N VAL A 200 -2.01 -11.26 -17.38
CA VAL A 200 -0.97 -12.27 -17.54
C VAL A 200 0.42 -11.62 -17.58
N PHE A 201 0.56 -10.54 -18.35
CA PHE A 201 1.84 -9.84 -18.48
C PHE A 201 2.31 -9.28 -17.13
N LEU A 202 1.43 -8.60 -16.40
CA LEU A 202 1.77 -8.08 -15.06
C LEU A 202 2.01 -9.22 -14.05
N GLY A 203 1.22 -10.29 -14.09
CA GLY A 203 1.43 -11.46 -13.24
C GLY A 203 2.82 -12.06 -13.43
N VAL A 204 3.25 -12.28 -14.68
CA VAL A 204 4.60 -12.77 -15.00
C VAL A 204 5.66 -11.77 -14.53
N LYS A 205 5.46 -10.48 -14.78
CA LYS A 205 6.38 -9.42 -14.34
C LYS A 205 6.58 -9.42 -12.83
N TYR A 206 5.50 -9.43 -12.05
CA TYR A 206 5.59 -9.46 -10.59
C TYR A 206 6.17 -10.79 -10.06
N PHE A 207 5.88 -11.90 -10.72
CA PHE A 207 6.51 -13.18 -10.40
C PHE A 207 8.03 -13.12 -10.60
N LEU A 208 8.49 -12.57 -11.75
CA LEU A 208 9.92 -12.38 -12.01
C LEU A 208 10.58 -11.39 -11.03
N CYS A 209 9.87 -10.32 -10.63
CA CYS A 209 10.33 -9.43 -9.57
C CYS A 209 10.51 -10.17 -8.24
N GLY A 210 9.57 -11.05 -7.88
CA GLY A 210 9.69 -11.89 -6.69
C GLY A 210 10.88 -12.85 -6.76
N LEU A 211 11.10 -13.53 -7.89
CA LEU A 211 12.27 -14.39 -8.10
C LEU A 211 13.58 -13.59 -8.02
N HIS A 212 13.63 -12.41 -8.64
CA HIS A 212 14.81 -11.53 -8.52
C HIS A 212 15.10 -11.18 -7.06
N ASP A 213 14.08 -10.77 -6.30
CA ASP A 213 14.24 -10.41 -4.89
C ASP A 213 14.72 -11.60 -4.03
N ILE A 214 14.25 -12.81 -4.34
CA ILE A 214 14.68 -14.04 -3.64
C ILE A 214 16.13 -14.40 -3.93
N PHE A 215 16.54 -14.40 -5.21
CA PHE A 215 17.84 -14.95 -5.63
C PHE A 215 18.94 -13.91 -5.78
N LEU A 216 18.57 -12.66 -6.12
CA LEU A 216 19.51 -11.58 -6.42
C LEU A 216 19.40 -10.40 -5.45
N GLY A 217 18.39 -10.44 -4.56
CA GLY A 217 18.14 -9.38 -3.58
C GLY A 217 17.32 -8.20 -4.14
N PRO A 218 17.22 -7.10 -3.38
CA PRO A 218 16.35 -5.97 -3.70
C PRO A 218 16.63 -5.32 -5.06
N ILE A 219 15.57 -4.92 -5.76
CA ILE A 219 15.64 -4.34 -7.11
C ILE A 219 16.02 -2.86 -7.00
N ARG A 220 17.29 -2.51 -7.31
CA ARG A 220 17.85 -1.15 -7.20
C ARG A 220 17.99 -0.44 -8.54
N SER A 221 17.59 -1.06 -9.63
CA SER A 221 17.67 -0.51 -10.99
C SER A 221 16.37 -0.77 -11.75
N ASN A 222 16.11 -0.02 -12.82
CA ASN A 222 14.87 -0.14 -13.58
C ASN A 222 14.90 -1.28 -14.62
N ILE A 223 15.43 -2.45 -14.25
CA ILE A 223 15.55 -3.64 -15.13
C ILE A 223 14.19 -4.15 -15.63
N PHE A 224 13.12 -3.94 -14.85
CA PHE A 224 11.76 -4.31 -15.22
C PHE A 224 11.01 -3.23 -15.99
N ASN A 225 11.67 -2.13 -16.36
CA ASN A 225 11.07 -0.97 -17.04
C ASN A 225 9.74 -0.55 -16.41
N TYR A 226 9.75 -0.44 -15.07
CA TYR A 226 8.57 -0.07 -14.32
C TYR A 226 8.38 1.43 -14.35
N LYS A 227 7.21 1.89 -14.81
CA LYS A 227 6.86 3.31 -14.90
C LYS A 227 5.82 3.66 -13.85
N PHE A 228 6.12 4.69 -13.08
CA PHE A 228 5.15 5.33 -12.20
C PHE A 228 4.40 6.41 -13.00
N ASN A 229 3.11 6.63 -12.71
CA ASN A 229 2.34 7.76 -13.22
C ASN A 229 2.06 7.82 -14.73
N HIS A 230 1.88 6.70 -15.44
CA HIS A 230 1.51 6.79 -16.85
C HIS A 230 0.08 6.33 -17.17
N TYR A 231 -0.76 6.27 -16.15
CA TYR A 231 -2.14 5.79 -16.26
C TYR A 231 -3.18 6.92 -16.31
N LYS A 232 -2.79 8.17 -16.58
CA LYS A 232 -3.77 9.20 -16.89
C LYS A 232 -4.63 8.72 -18.05
N ASN A 233 -5.96 8.68 -17.85
CA ASN A 233 -6.88 8.52 -18.96
C ASN A 233 -6.61 9.69 -19.90
N LYS A 234 -6.16 9.42 -21.13
CA LYS A 234 -6.22 10.42 -22.19
C LYS A 234 -7.71 10.74 -22.34
N LYS A 235 -8.10 11.95 -21.95
CA LYS A 235 -9.40 12.52 -22.31
C LYS A 235 -9.54 12.56 -23.81
#